data_d4f205d7f638b78ba90b79f28a4c0b70
#
_entry.id   d4f205d7f638b78ba90b79f28a4c0b70
#
_cell.length_a   1.000
_cell.length_b   1.000
_cell.length_c   1.000
_cell.angle_alpha   90.00
_cell.angle_beta   90.00
_cell.angle_gamma   90.00
#
_symmetry.space_group_name_H-M   'P 1'
#
loop_
_entity.id
_entity.type
_entity.pdbx_description
1 polymer ?
#
loop_
_entity_poly.entity_id
_entity_poly.type
_entity_poly.pdbx_seq_one_letter_code
_entity_poly.pdbx_strand_id
1 'polypeptide(L)'
;MGLVRFNDGLWLMPSVIVTFDVYGTLFDWQYSMGAYLGFVGVDRRRFFEVEYSRVSGVKGFRRYSEILKESLEECMGSGYSGDVGDGLVLAFAKSPPFPDTLLGLRELRRRGHRLGVISNTERRLIRITLSGLEDVFDWVVTAEDTGHYKPALDAFTRAYSIMGVNMGEVVHVSAYPQYDLEAASRLGVKTVLVDRYGYTWKPSVKDTRGIAHTLGE
;
A
#
# COMPACT_ATOMS: atom_id res chain seq x y z
N MET A 1 9.42 23.51 11.76
CA MET A 1 10.47 22.92 10.89
C MET A 1 11.00 24.03 9.99
N GLY A 2 12.29 24.43 10.10
CA GLY A 2 12.81 25.64 9.43
C GLY A 2 13.08 25.41 7.96
N LEU A 3 12.82 26.43 7.14
CA LEU A 3 13.19 26.46 5.72
C LEU A 3 14.71 26.43 5.58
N VAL A 4 15.24 25.63 4.67
CA VAL A 4 16.68 25.59 4.35
C VAL A 4 16.92 26.44 3.11
N ARG A 5 17.82 27.45 3.24
CA ARG A 5 18.20 28.37 2.16
C ARG A 5 19.40 27.78 1.41
N PHE A 6 19.24 27.58 0.10
CA PHE A 6 20.36 27.23 -0.78
C PHE A 6 20.99 28.48 -1.41
N ASN A 7 22.23 28.34 -1.94
CA ASN A 7 23.03 29.44 -2.48
C ASN A 7 22.39 30.21 -3.66
N ASP A 8 21.36 29.65 -4.26
CA ASP A 8 20.58 30.23 -5.37
C ASP A 8 19.29 30.95 -4.93
N GLY A 9 19.09 31.11 -3.62
CA GLY A 9 17.97 31.86 -3.07
C GLY A 9 16.64 31.08 -3.00
N LEU A 10 16.62 29.81 -3.38
CA LEU A 10 15.43 28.97 -3.30
C LEU A 10 15.25 28.45 -1.86
N TRP A 11 14.07 28.65 -1.31
CA TRP A 11 13.66 28.06 -0.04
C TRP A 11 13.00 26.71 -0.33
N LEU A 12 13.69 25.62 -0.04
CA LEU A 12 13.09 24.28 -0.12
C LEU A 12 12.74 23.80 1.28
N MET A 13 11.58 23.18 1.38
CA MET A 13 11.22 22.40 2.57
C MET A 13 12.22 21.24 2.71
N PRO A 14 12.57 20.84 3.94
CA PRO A 14 13.43 19.68 4.13
C PRO A 14 12.77 18.45 3.47
N SER A 15 13.57 17.71 2.71
CA SER A 15 13.13 16.47 2.07
C SER A 15 12.67 15.48 3.13
N VAL A 16 11.46 14.96 2.98
CA VAL A 16 10.86 13.94 3.86
C VAL A 16 10.79 12.63 3.09
N ILE A 17 10.98 11.52 3.78
CA ILE A 17 10.73 10.20 3.23
C ILE A 17 9.25 9.87 3.45
N VAL A 18 8.53 9.64 2.35
CA VAL A 18 7.11 9.28 2.41
C VAL A 18 6.95 7.86 1.93
N THR A 19 6.46 6.99 2.80
CA THR A 19 6.15 5.60 2.45
C THR A 19 4.66 5.39 2.36
N PHE A 20 4.24 4.51 1.45
CA PHE A 20 2.83 4.27 1.17
C PHE A 20 2.49 2.79 1.31
N ASP A 21 1.30 2.51 1.82
CA ASP A 21 0.57 1.32 1.42
C ASP A 21 0.12 1.45 -0.03
N VAL A 22 -0.13 0.33 -0.71
CA VAL A 22 -0.41 0.32 -2.15
C VAL A 22 -1.89 0.04 -2.44
N TYR A 23 -2.35 -1.15 -2.07
CA TYR A 23 -3.69 -1.63 -2.44
C TYR A 23 -4.76 -1.06 -1.52
N GLY A 24 -5.67 -0.28 -2.10
CA GLY A 24 -6.68 0.47 -1.37
C GLY A 24 -6.23 1.87 -0.96
N THR A 25 -4.94 2.18 -1.04
CA THR A 25 -4.38 3.51 -0.77
C THR A 25 -4.05 4.26 -2.06
N LEU A 26 -3.23 3.65 -2.91
CA LEU A 26 -2.82 4.19 -4.22
C LEU A 26 -3.57 3.54 -5.39
N PHE A 27 -3.91 2.25 -5.28
CA PHE A 27 -4.56 1.45 -6.32
C PHE A 27 -5.86 0.85 -5.82
N ASP A 28 -6.92 0.93 -6.64
CA ASP A 28 -8.26 0.44 -6.30
C ASP A 28 -8.41 -1.06 -6.59
N TRP A 29 -7.84 -1.87 -5.71
CA TRP A 29 -7.91 -3.32 -5.80
C TRP A 29 -9.32 -3.87 -5.58
N GLN A 30 -10.13 -3.18 -4.78
CA GLN A 30 -11.50 -3.60 -4.50
C GLN A 30 -12.39 -3.47 -5.74
N TYR A 31 -12.13 -2.49 -6.60
CA TYR A 31 -12.83 -2.35 -7.89
C TYR A 31 -12.51 -3.52 -8.82
N SER A 32 -11.22 -3.79 -9.06
CA SER A 32 -10.79 -4.85 -9.98
C SER A 32 -11.23 -6.23 -9.53
N MET A 33 -10.99 -6.55 -8.25
CA MET A 33 -11.38 -7.85 -7.70
C MET A 33 -12.89 -7.97 -7.60
N GLY A 34 -13.60 -6.91 -7.20
CA GLY A 34 -15.06 -6.93 -7.15
C GLY A 34 -15.71 -7.17 -8.50
N ALA A 35 -15.15 -6.58 -9.56
CA ALA A 35 -15.61 -6.85 -10.93
C ALA A 35 -15.36 -8.31 -11.34
N TYR A 36 -14.17 -8.84 -11.05
CA TYR A 36 -13.85 -10.24 -11.35
C TYR A 36 -14.70 -11.23 -10.56
N LEU A 37 -14.86 -11.02 -9.25
CA LEU A 37 -15.72 -11.87 -8.41
C LEU A 37 -17.17 -11.87 -8.88
N GLY A 38 -17.70 -10.71 -9.29
CA GLY A 38 -19.02 -10.60 -9.89
C GLY A 38 -19.14 -11.39 -11.20
N PHE A 39 -18.11 -11.37 -12.04
CA PHE A 39 -18.08 -12.14 -13.29
C PHE A 39 -18.10 -13.66 -13.05
N VAL A 40 -17.40 -14.16 -12.03
CA VAL A 40 -17.36 -15.59 -11.68
C VAL A 40 -18.48 -16.02 -10.70
N GLY A 41 -19.40 -15.12 -10.36
CA GLY A 41 -20.56 -15.41 -9.51
C GLY A 41 -20.24 -15.60 -8.03
N VAL A 42 -19.14 -15.04 -7.53
CA VAL A 42 -18.75 -15.13 -6.11
C VAL A 42 -19.17 -13.88 -5.34
N ASP A 43 -19.78 -14.09 -4.19
CA ASP A 43 -20.14 -13.00 -3.29
C ASP A 43 -18.88 -12.28 -2.77
N ARG A 44 -18.80 -11.00 -3.08
CA ARG A 44 -17.65 -10.15 -2.77
C ARG A 44 -17.38 -10.07 -1.26
N ARG A 45 -18.42 -9.94 -0.44
CA ARG A 45 -18.28 -9.80 1.00
C ARG A 45 -17.71 -11.06 1.62
N ARG A 46 -18.29 -12.22 1.24
CA ARG A 46 -17.79 -13.53 1.69
C ARG A 46 -16.32 -13.73 1.30
N PHE A 47 -15.96 -13.39 0.07
CA PHE A 47 -14.59 -13.53 -0.39
C PHE A 47 -13.63 -12.72 0.47
N PHE A 48 -13.90 -11.44 0.73
CA PHE A 48 -13.02 -10.60 1.54
C PHE A 48 -12.97 -11.02 3.03
N GLU A 49 -14.03 -11.59 3.57
CA GLU A 49 -14.02 -12.17 4.92
C GLU A 49 -13.08 -13.39 5.00
N VAL A 50 -13.11 -14.27 4.00
CA VAL A 50 -12.22 -15.44 3.90
C VAL A 50 -10.77 -15.01 3.68
N GLU A 51 -10.52 -14.12 2.75
CA GLU A 51 -9.20 -13.59 2.46
C GLU A 51 -8.57 -12.93 3.69
N TYR A 52 -9.32 -12.06 4.36
CA TYR A 52 -8.88 -11.40 5.59
C TYR A 52 -8.50 -12.40 6.69
N SER A 53 -9.34 -13.42 6.91
CA SER A 53 -9.06 -14.46 7.89
C SER A 53 -7.77 -15.22 7.58
N ARG A 54 -7.52 -15.52 6.29
CA ARG A 54 -6.30 -16.19 5.85
C ARG A 54 -5.06 -15.32 6.04
N VAL A 55 -5.10 -14.06 5.60
CA VAL A 55 -3.97 -13.13 5.77
C VAL A 55 -3.64 -12.91 7.23
N SER A 56 -4.67 -12.71 8.07
CA SER A 56 -4.50 -12.50 9.51
C SER A 56 -3.92 -13.72 10.24
N GLY A 57 -4.13 -14.92 9.69
CA GLY A 57 -3.62 -16.19 10.24
C GLY A 57 -2.19 -16.54 9.78
N VAL A 58 -1.61 -15.80 8.85
CA VAL A 58 -0.27 -16.10 8.32
C VAL A 58 0.81 -15.85 9.38
N LYS A 59 1.62 -16.87 9.63
CA LYS A 59 2.86 -16.76 10.41
C LYS A 59 4.04 -16.70 9.45
N GLY A 60 4.70 -15.57 9.37
CA GLY A 60 5.77 -15.34 8.41
C GLY A 60 5.24 -14.91 7.03
N PHE A 61 5.84 -15.41 5.95
CA PHE A 61 5.43 -15.09 4.59
C PHE A 61 4.85 -16.31 3.86
N ARG A 62 3.76 -16.09 3.17
CA ARG A 62 3.20 -16.95 2.12
C ARG A 62 2.96 -16.09 0.88
N ARG A 63 2.95 -16.67 -0.31
CA ARG A 63 2.60 -15.91 -1.51
C ARG A 63 1.16 -15.43 -1.45
N TYR A 64 0.96 -14.15 -1.66
CA TYR A 64 -0.39 -13.58 -1.65
C TYR A 64 -1.26 -14.12 -2.78
N SER A 65 -0.65 -14.43 -3.93
CA SER A 65 -1.35 -15.12 -5.02
C SER A 65 -1.92 -16.49 -4.62
N GLU A 66 -1.24 -17.24 -3.74
CA GLU A 66 -1.76 -18.51 -3.21
C GLU A 66 -2.94 -18.26 -2.26
N ILE A 67 -2.83 -17.26 -1.38
CA ILE A 67 -3.92 -16.87 -0.47
C ILE A 67 -5.17 -16.47 -1.25
N LEU A 68 -5.03 -15.68 -2.32
CA LEU A 68 -6.15 -15.29 -3.18
C LEU A 68 -6.82 -16.49 -3.84
N LYS A 69 -6.04 -17.43 -4.37
CA LYS A 69 -6.55 -18.63 -5.03
C LYS A 69 -7.29 -19.54 -4.06
N GLU A 70 -6.72 -19.80 -2.90
CA GLU A 70 -7.35 -20.63 -1.86
C GLU A 70 -8.63 -19.99 -1.31
N SER A 71 -8.66 -18.66 -1.18
CA SER A 71 -9.83 -17.93 -0.75
C SER A 71 -10.95 -18.04 -1.79
N LEU A 72 -10.60 -17.98 -3.08
CA LEU A 72 -11.55 -18.14 -4.16
C LEU A 72 -12.07 -19.58 -4.24
N GLU A 73 -11.18 -20.58 -4.10
CA GLU A 73 -11.53 -22.00 -4.09
C GLU A 73 -12.52 -22.31 -2.97
N GLU A 74 -12.28 -21.79 -1.75
CA GLU A 74 -13.22 -21.96 -0.64
C GLU A 74 -14.60 -21.35 -0.92
N CYS A 75 -14.63 -20.22 -1.62
CA CYS A 75 -15.90 -19.57 -1.97
C CYS A 75 -16.67 -20.26 -3.10
N MET A 76 -15.96 -20.84 -4.07
CA MET A 76 -16.54 -21.46 -5.29
C MET A 76 -16.81 -22.96 -5.11
N GLY A 77 -16.06 -23.66 -4.28
CA GLY A 77 -16.15 -25.11 -4.14
C GLY A 77 -15.88 -25.82 -5.48
N SER A 78 -16.78 -26.70 -5.91
CA SER A 78 -16.63 -27.49 -7.14
C SER A 78 -16.59 -26.66 -8.44
N GLY A 79 -16.95 -25.38 -8.40
CA GLY A 79 -16.88 -24.45 -9.54
C GLY A 79 -15.49 -23.86 -9.75
N TYR A 80 -14.53 -24.08 -8.84
CA TYR A 80 -13.19 -23.55 -8.95
C TYR A 80 -12.34 -24.29 -9.98
N SER A 81 -11.50 -23.53 -10.71
CA SER A 81 -10.41 -24.06 -11.52
C SER A 81 -9.17 -23.19 -11.37
N GLY A 82 -7.99 -23.73 -11.70
CA GLY A 82 -6.73 -23.00 -11.64
C GLY A 82 -6.73 -21.73 -12.50
N ASP A 83 -7.34 -21.78 -13.69
CA ASP A 83 -7.43 -20.63 -14.61
C ASP A 83 -8.28 -19.49 -14.02
N VAL A 84 -9.37 -19.85 -13.33
CA VAL A 84 -10.21 -18.87 -12.61
C VAL A 84 -9.44 -18.24 -11.47
N GLY A 85 -8.65 -19.01 -10.72
CA GLY A 85 -7.75 -18.50 -9.70
C GLY A 85 -6.68 -17.55 -10.26
N ASP A 86 -6.07 -17.92 -11.39
CA ASP A 86 -5.07 -17.06 -12.06
C ASP A 86 -5.69 -15.76 -12.59
N GLY A 87 -6.93 -15.82 -13.09
CA GLY A 87 -7.68 -14.64 -13.48
C GLY A 87 -7.90 -13.64 -12.32
N LEU A 88 -8.25 -14.13 -11.13
CA LEU A 88 -8.37 -13.28 -9.95
C LEU A 88 -7.04 -12.64 -9.56
N VAL A 89 -5.96 -13.42 -9.54
CA VAL A 89 -4.61 -12.90 -9.24
C VAL A 89 -4.21 -11.82 -10.23
N LEU A 90 -4.53 -12.01 -11.51
CA LEU A 90 -4.25 -11.01 -12.54
C LEU A 90 -5.12 -9.76 -12.36
N ALA A 91 -6.39 -9.90 -12.00
CA ALA A 91 -7.29 -8.78 -11.70
C ALA A 91 -6.75 -7.95 -10.52
N PHE A 92 -6.26 -8.61 -9.46
CA PHE A 92 -5.59 -7.94 -8.35
C PHE A 92 -4.33 -7.19 -8.80
N ALA A 93 -3.42 -7.85 -9.51
CA ALA A 93 -2.16 -7.26 -9.94
C ALA A 93 -2.35 -6.09 -10.93
N LYS A 94 -3.45 -6.06 -11.68
CA LYS A 94 -3.82 -4.98 -12.62
C LYS A 94 -4.80 -3.97 -12.05
N SER A 95 -4.87 -3.83 -10.73
CA SER A 95 -5.69 -2.81 -10.09
C SER A 95 -5.35 -1.41 -10.63
N PRO A 96 -6.34 -0.60 -11.03
CA PRO A 96 -6.09 0.75 -11.51
C PRO A 96 -5.67 1.67 -10.36
N PRO A 97 -4.84 2.69 -10.61
CA PRO A 97 -4.58 3.72 -9.63
C PRO A 97 -5.88 4.53 -9.38
N PHE A 98 -6.05 5.05 -8.16
CA PHE A 98 -7.07 6.07 -7.92
C PHE A 98 -6.78 7.30 -8.77
N PRO A 99 -7.80 8.08 -9.17
CA PRO A 99 -7.64 9.22 -10.09
C PRO A 99 -6.67 10.30 -9.60
N ASP A 100 -6.49 10.43 -8.30
CA ASP A 100 -5.61 11.41 -7.65
C ASP A 100 -4.16 10.91 -7.46
N THR A 101 -3.93 9.60 -7.54
CA THR A 101 -2.65 8.97 -7.18
C THR A 101 -1.47 9.56 -7.95
N LEU A 102 -1.53 9.60 -9.27
CA LEU A 102 -0.42 10.08 -10.09
C LEU A 102 -0.10 11.55 -9.84
N LEU A 103 -1.13 12.37 -9.63
CA LEU A 103 -0.96 13.79 -9.35
C LEU A 103 -0.31 14.01 -7.98
N GLY A 104 -0.77 13.28 -6.95
CA GLY A 104 -0.21 13.37 -5.61
C GLY A 104 1.26 12.92 -5.56
N LEU A 105 1.59 11.78 -6.18
CA LEU A 105 2.97 11.27 -6.22
C LEU A 105 3.91 12.22 -6.97
N ARG A 106 3.50 12.76 -8.11
CA ARG A 106 4.28 13.73 -8.88
C ARG A 106 4.52 15.01 -8.10
N GLU A 107 3.53 15.51 -7.37
CA GLU A 107 3.68 16.71 -6.54
C GLU A 107 4.68 16.49 -5.40
N LEU A 108 4.64 15.34 -4.74
CA LEU A 108 5.61 14.96 -3.71
C LEU A 108 7.04 14.89 -4.28
N ARG A 109 7.21 14.23 -5.43
CA ARG A 109 8.52 14.20 -6.13
C ARG A 109 9.00 15.58 -6.53
N ARG A 110 8.12 16.43 -7.06
CA ARG A 110 8.45 17.82 -7.44
C ARG A 110 8.92 18.65 -6.26
N ARG A 111 8.42 18.37 -5.05
CA ARG A 111 8.87 19.00 -3.80
C ARG A 111 10.16 18.39 -3.22
N GLY A 112 10.74 17.42 -3.90
CA GLY A 112 12.01 16.81 -3.50
C GLY A 112 11.86 15.69 -2.45
N HIS A 113 10.66 15.20 -2.18
CA HIS A 113 10.46 14.07 -1.27
C HIS A 113 10.91 12.76 -1.91
N ARG A 114 11.43 11.86 -1.07
CA ARG A 114 11.76 10.48 -1.47
C ARG A 114 10.56 9.59 -1.16
N LEU A 115 10.23 8.70 -2.11
CA LEU A 115 9.02 7.90 -2.02
C LEU A 115 9.34 6.40 -1.94
N GLY A 116 8.63 5.69 -1.07
CA GLY A 116 8.70 4.24 -0.96
C GLY A 116 7.32 3.61 -0.83
N VAL A 117 7.24 2.31 -1.08
CA VAL A 117 6.03 1.52 -0.79
C VAL A 117 6.35 0.36 0.13
N ILE A 118 5.40 0.04 1.03
CA ILE A 118 5.41 -1.15 1.90
C ILE A 118 4.08 -1.86 1.69
N SER A 119 4.12 -3.03 1.05
CA SER A 119 2.90 -3.71 0.59
C SER A 119 2.79 -5.16 1.06
N ASN A 120 1.58 -5.53 1.48
CA ASN A 120 1.20 -6.90 1.83
C ASN A 120 1.00 -7.77 0.59
N THR A 121 2.06 -7.92 -0.21
CA THR A 121 2.03 -8.72 -1.44
C THR A 121 3.40 -9.33 -1.74
N GLU A 122 3.53 -9.98 -2.90
CA GLU A 122 4.77 -10.54 -3.43
C GLU A 122 5.36 -9.67 -4.55
N ARG A 123 6.67 -9.78 -4.78
CA ARG A 123 7.41 -8.98 -5.77
C ARG A 123 6.85 -9.07 -7.18
N ARG A 124 6.38 -10.27 -7.58
CA ARG A 124 5.81 -10.47 -8.91
C ARG A 124 4.57 -9.61 -9.14
N LEU A 125 3.65 -9.57 -8.16
CA LEU A 125 2.39 -8.86 -8.30
C LEU A 125 2.59 -7.34 -8.23
N ILE A 126 3.42 -6.86 -7.30
CA ILE A 126 3.68 -5.42 -7.17
C ILE A 126 4.34 -4.83 -8.42
N ARG A 127 5.21 -5.58 -9.09
CA ARG A 127 5.82 -5.14 -10.36
C ARG A 127 4.79 -4.92 -11.45
N ILE A 128 3.78 -5.78 -11.54
CA ILE A 128 2.68 -5.62 -12.50
C ILE A 128 1.87 -4.36 -12.15
N THR A 129 1.53 -4.19 -10.86
CA THR A 129 0.73 -3.06 -10.40
C THR A 129 1.43 -1.72 -10.62
N LEU A 130 2.75 -1.65 -10.38
CA LEU A 130 3.55 -0.43 -10.51
C LEU A 130 4.13 -0.23 -11.91
N SER A 131 3.75 -1.05 -12.90
CA SER A 131 4.25 -0.92 -14.27
C SER A 131 4.01 0.49 -14.83
N GLY A 132 5.08 1.14 -15.31
CA GLY A 132 5.07 2.53 -15.76
C GLY A 132 5.22 3.57 -14.65
N LEU A 133 5.46 3.15 -13.40
CA LEU A 133 5.72 3.99 -12.24
C LEU A 133 7.03 3.60 -11.53
N GLU A 134 7.88 2.81 -12.17
CA GLU A 134 9.10 2.26 -11.57
C GLU A 134 10.03 3.37 -11.06
N ASP A 135 10.15 4.47 -11.81
CA ASP A 135 11.00 5.62 -11.46
C ASP A 135 10.39 6.57 -10.43
N VAL A 136 9.14 6.34 -10.03
CA VAL A 136 8.46 7.19 -9.05
C VAL A 136 8.89 6.86 -7.63
N PHE A 137 9.22 5.59 -7.37
CA PHE A 137 9.55 5.11 -6.04
C PHE A 137 11.05 4.81 -5.91
N ASP A 138 11.67 5.36 -4.86
CA ASP A 138 13.06 5.03 -4.51
C ASP A 138 13.16 3.61 -3.91
N TRP A 139 12.07 3.13 -3.32
CA TRP A 139 11.99 1.80 -2.71
C TRP A 139 10.63 1.14 -2.93
N VAL A 140 10.69 -0.15 -3.23
CA VAL A 140 9.52 -1.03 -3.30
C VAL A 140 9.79 -2.22 -2.40
N VAL A 141 9.11 -2.29 -1.25
CA VAL A 141 9.28 -3.35 -0.25
C VAL A 141 7.96 -4.08 -0.06
N THR A 142 8.02 -5.39 -0.09
CA THR A 142 6.85 -6.28 -0.01
C THR A 142 6.92 -7.19 1.22
N ALA A 143 5.82 -7.87 1.53
CA ALA A 143 5.81 -8.92 2.56
C ALA A 143 6.79 -10.06 2.22
N GLU A 144 7.06 -10.31 0.92
CA GLU A 144 8.09 -11.27 0.48
C GLU A 144 9.51 -10.82 0.87
N ASP A 145 9.79 -9.50 0.85
CA ASP A 145 11.09 -8.95 1.23
C ASP A 145 11.30 -8.97 2.73
N THR A 146 10.26 -8.64 3.50
CA THR A 146 10.32 -8.55 4.95
C THR A 146 10.16 -9.90 5.65
N GLY A 147 9.52 -10.87 4.98
CA GLY A 147 9.10 -12.15 5.57
C GLY A 147 7.87 -12.02 6.47
N HIS A 148 7.21 -10.86 6.50
CA HIS A 148 6.08 -10.58 7.39
C HIS A 148 5.00 -9.75 6.69
N TYR A 149 3.74 -10.01 7.06
CA TYR A 149 2.58 -9.21 6.68
C TYR A 149 2.33 -8.10 7.70
N LYS A 150 1.97 -6.90 7.24
CA LYS A 150 1.36 -5.87 8.07
C LYS A 150 0.02 -6.41 8.63
N PRO A 151 -0.34 -6.16 9.88
CA PRO A 151 0.19 -5.15 10.79
C PRO A 151 1.33 -5.60 11.72
N ALA A 152 2.01 -6.72 11.47
CA ALA A 152 3.15 -7.11 12.29
C ALA A 152 4.22 -6.00 12.32
N LEU A 153 4.71 -5.64 13.51
CA LEU A 153 5.73 -4.60 13.67
C LEU A 153 7.01 -4.94 12.89
N ASP A 154 7.34 -6.23 12.80
CA ASP A 154 8.49 -6.70 12.03
C ASP A 154 8.38 -6.40 10.53
N ALA A 155 7.17 -6.31 9.96
CA ALA A 155 6.97 -5.91 8.58
C ALA A 155 7.51 -4.49 8.34
N PHE A 156 7.22 -3.55 9.23
CA PHE A 156 7.68 -2.17 9.15
C PHE A 156 9.16 -2.03 9.52
N THR A 157 9.58 -2.63 10.62
CA THR A 157 10.97 -2.54 11.11
C THR A 157 11.94 -3.05 10.06
N ARG A 158 11.64 -4.21 9.45
CA ARG A 158 12.46 -4.77 8.37
C ARG A 158 12.38 -3.94 7.09
N ALA A 159 11.19 -3.44 6.73
CA ALA A 159 11.06 -2.59 5.56
C ALA A 159 11.94 -1.34 5.67
N TYR A 160 11.91 -0.63 6.78
CA TYR A 160 12.74 0.55 6.98
C TYR A 160 14.24 0.21 7.10
N SER A 161 14.58 -0.95 7.64
CA SER A 161 15.96 -1.47 7.62
C SER A 161 16.45 -1.74 6.18
N ILE A 162 15.62 -2.37 5.34
CA ILE A 162 15.91 -2.61 3.91
C ILE A 162 16.09 -1.29 3.16
N MET A 163 15.25 -0.30 3.44
CA MET A 163 15.35 1.05 2.86
C MET A 163 16.58 1.82 3.35
N GLY A 164 17.18 1.42 4.47
CA GLY A 164 18.30 2.15 5.09
C GLY A 164 17.88 3.52 5.62
N VAL A 165 16.67 3.65 6.18
CA VAL A 165 16.10 4.92 6.62
C VAL A 165 15.81 4.92 8.13
N ASN A 166 15.88 6.10 8.74
CA ASN A 166 15.51 6.29 10.15
C ASN A 166 13.99 6.51 10.24
N MET A 167 13.30 5.73 11.07
CA MET A 167 11.83 5.79 11.24
C MET A 167 11.35 7.19 11.66
N GLY A 168 12.14 7.95 12.45
CA GLY A 168 11.80 9.32 12.84
C GLY A 168 11.76 10.34 11.69
N GLU A 169 12.34 10.00 10.53
CA GLU A 169 12.36 10.84 9.32
C GLU A 169 11.31 10.44 8.28
N VAL A 170 10.52 9.39 8.59
CA VAL A 170 9.52 8.82 7.70
C VAL A 170 8.13 9.30 8.06
N VAL A 171 7.33 9.54 7.04
CA VAL A 171 5.87 9.65 7.12
C VAL A 171 5.26 8.48 6.37
N HIS A 172 4.48 7.63 7.05
CA HIS A 172 3.76 6.53 6.42
C HIS A 172 2.31 6.90 6.11
N VAL A 173 1.89 6.65 4.89
CA VAL A 173 0.59 7.02 4.35
C VAL A 173 -0.20 5.77 4.00
N SER A 174 -1.41 5.64 4.53
CA SER A 174 -2.31 4.53 4.22
C SER A 174 -3.78 4.92 4.33
N ALA A 175 -4.65 4.16 3.69
CA ALA A 175 -6.08 4.22 3.88
C ALA A 175 -6.58 3.29 5.00
N TYR A 176 -5.71 2.50 5.61
CA TYR A 176 -6.09 1.47 6.59
C TYR A 176 -5.42 1.69 7.95
N PRO A 177 -6.13 2.28 8.94
CA PRO A 177 -5.59 2.42 10.29
C PRO A 177 -5.11 1.11 10.90
N GLN A 178 -5.93 0.06 10.83
CA GLN A 178 -5.68 -1.23 11.50
C GLN A 178 -4.52 -2.04 10.90
N TYR A 179 -4.24 -1.88 9.60
CA TYR A 179 -3.14 -2.60 8.93
C TYR A 179 -1.82 -1.84 8.98
N ASP A 180 -1.88 -0.52 8.98
CA ASP A 180 -0.72 0.32 8.73
C ASP A 180 -0.47 1.35 9.83
N LEU A 181 -1.42 2.28 10.02
CA LEU A 181 -1.14 3.49 10.79
C LEU A 181 -0.93 3.21 12.27
N GLU A 182 -1.69 2.28 12.85
CA GLU A 182 -1.52 1.88 14.26
C GLU A 182 -0.15 1.23 14.49
N ALA A 183 0.26 0.31 13.61
CA ALA A 183 1.53 -0.39 13.73
C ALA A 183 2.71 0.57 13.51
N ALA A 184 2.67 1.40 12.46
CA ALA A 184 3.71 2.39 12.16
C ALA A 184 3.85 3.43 13.30
N SER A 185 2.75 3.92 13.85
CA SER A 185 2.77 4.89 14.94
C SER A 185 3.38 4.32 16.24
N ARG A 186 3.17 3.04 16.54
CA ARG A 186 3.82 2.36 17.68
C ARG A 186 5.35 2.31 17.56
N LEU A 187 5.88 2.38 16.35
CA LEU A 187 7.31 2.46 16.05
C LEU A 187 7.84 3.90 16.02
N GLY A 188 7.00 4.89 16.33
CA GLY A 188 7.37 6.30 16.29
C GLY A 188 7.38 6.93 14.89
N VAL A 189 6.87 6.22 13.88
CA VAL A 189 6.71 6.74 12.52
C VAL A 189 5.52 7.70 12.49
N LYS A 190 5.68 8.85 11.87
CA LYS A 190 4.55 9.76 11.60
C LYS A 190 3.61 9.13 10.57
N THR A 191 2.32 9.31 10.77
CA THR A 191 1.31 8.66 9.93
C THR A 191 0.28 9.64 9.39
N VAL A 192 -0.20 9.40 8.17
CA VAL A 192 -1.28 10.18 7.53
C VAL A 192 -2.30 9.22 6.93
N LEU A 193 -3.57 9.43 7.22
CA LEU A 193 -4.68 8.73 6.57
C LEU A 193 -5.00 9.38 5.23
N VAL A 194 -5.08 8.59 4.17
CA VAL A 194 -5.85 8.97 2.96
C VAL A 194 -7.24 8.39 3.10
N ASP A 195 -8.25 9.23 3.24
CA ASP A 195 -9.62 8.82 3.53
C ASP A 195 -10.33 8.26 2.28
N ARG A 196 -10.11 6.96 2.02
CA ARG A 196 -10.79 6.20 0.95
C ARG A 196 -12.10 5.56 1.42
N TYR A 197 -12.20 5.28 2.72
CA TYR A 197 -13.23 4.37 3.26
C TYR A 197 -13.97 4.91 4.49
N GLY A 198 -13.80 6.18 4.83
CA GLY A 198 -14.48 6.81 5.97
C GLY A 198 -13.90 6.44 7.34
N TYR A 199 -12.66 5.95 7.40
CA TYR A 199 -12.00 5.70 8.68
C TYR A 199 -11.62 6.99 9.39
N THR A 200 -11.54 6.93 10.72
CA THR A 200 -11.12 8.05 11.56
C THR A 200 -9.65 7.91 11.96
N TRP A 201 -8.83 8.90 11.61
CA TRP A 201 -7.42 9.04 11.99
C TRP A 201 -6.98 10.50 11.86
N LYS A 202 -5.92 10.89 12.57
CA LYS A 202 -5.36 12.25 12.45
C LYS A 202 -3.83 12.19 12.39
N PRO A 203 -3.21 12.96 11.48
CA PRO A 203 -3.85 13.76 10.43
C PRO A 203 -4.47 12.90 9.32
N SER A 204 -5.45 13.47 8.60
CA SER A 204 -6.08 12.84 7.45
C SER A 204 -6.21 13.81 6.27
N VAL A 205 -6.16 13.26 5.07
CA VAL A 205 -6.39 13.97 3.80
C VAL A 205 -7.46 13.24 2.99
N LYS A 206 -8.21 13.97 2.17
CA LYS A 206 -9.25 13.37 1.32
C LYS A 206 -8.68 12.51 0.19
N ASP A 207 -7.52 12.90 -0.32
CA ASP A 207 -6.84 12.23 -1.43
C ASP A 207 -5.32 12.49 -1.36
N THR A 208 -4.55 11.84 -2.23
CA THR A 208 -3.08 11.92 -2.23
C THR A 208 -2.54 13.31 -2.52
N ARG A 209 -3.31 14.19 -3.18
CA ARG A 209 -2.92 15.58 -3.49
C ARG A 209 -2.77 16.42 -2.22
N GLY A 210 -3.54 16.11 -1.19
CA GLY A 210 -3.48 16.78 0.11
C GLY A 210 -2.23 16.47 0.93
N ILE A 211 -1.52 15.36 0.66
CA ILE A 211 -0.40 14.90 1.47
C ILE A 211 0.72 15.95 1.53
N ALA A 212 1.08 16.53 0.39
CA ALA A 212 2.16 17.50 0.29
C ALA A 212 1.94 18.78 1.14
N HIS A 213 0.71 19.14 1.45
CA HIS A 213 0.37 20.23 2.36
C HIS A 213 0.54 19.81 3.82
N THR A 214 0.16 18.60 4.17
CA THR A 214 0.27 18.06 5.54
C THR A 214 1.73 17.88 6.00
N LEU A 215 2.67 17.69 5.06
CA LEU A 215 4.10 17.54 5.35
C LEU A 215 4.79 18.88 5.65
N GLY A 216 4.19 20.00 5.27
CA GLY A 216 4.74 21.35 5.44
C GLY A 216 4.27 22.08 6.69
N GLU A 217 3.33 21.49 7.43
CA GLU A 217 2.84 21.97 8.74
C GLU A 217 3.58 21.22 9.87
#